data_25ee09f5cdf694b9b2e1244adb1ba28d
#
_entry.id   25ee09f5cdf694b9b2e1244adb1ba28d
#
_cell.length_a   1.000
_cell.length_b   1.000
_cell.length_c   1.000
_cell.angle_alpha   90.00
_cell.angle_beta   90.00
_cell.angle_gamma   90.00
#
_symmetry.space_group_name_H-M   'P 1'
#
loop_
_entity.id
_entity.type
_entity.pdbx_description
1 polymer ?
#
loop_
_entity_poly.entity_id
_entity_poly.type
_entity_poly.pdbx_seq_one_letter_code
_entity_poly.pdbx_strand_id
1 'polypeptide(L)'
;MRILVAMSGGVDSSVVAGLLKSQGHDVIGVTMKLWEGPNGEMPETGCCTAADSEDARKVAAKLDIPYYVLDYTASFSENVIDNFVDMYSQGLTPNPCVECNRSVKFDHFIDQAKKLNCEKVATGHYAKIVRSNDSLELHKADYLEKDQSYVLHMLTADKLPKIDFPLGTISKPEVRQIAASLGLKTAFKKDSQDICFVGKKDYRNFVSSRIDFSSSGDIVDKDDNIIGTHEGVHEFTVGQRKGIPGGQGQPKYVTKIDVENNKVFIGSKADLTTKNFIIEDVSFVNGEEYENLSIQTRYNSHDIPCKLHKGKSESALQRRSFSTKKERSLLARKESSFYSGKERFFPIKKSAHFFKKRALF
;
A
#
# COMPACT_ATOMS: atom_id res chain seq x y z
N MET A 1 -28.08 1.82 -10.92
CA MET A 1 -27.54 2.02 -9.55
C MET A 1 -26.92 3.41 -9.47
N ARG A 2 -26.94 4.03 -8.29
CA ARG A 2 -26.18 5.25 -8.01
C ARG A 2 -24.81 4.87 -7.44
N ILE A 3 -23.73 5.37 -8.04
CA ILE A 3 -22.35 4.97 -7.71
C ILE A 3 -21.49 6.21 -7.45
N LEU A 4 -20.78 6.22 -6.32
CA LEU A 4 -19.82 7.26 -5.97
C LEU A 4 -18.43 6.88 -6.48
N VAL A 5 -17.85 7.68 -7.38
CA VAL A 5 -16.56 7.40 -8.02
C VAL A 5 -15.46 8.29 -7.44
N ALA A 6 -14.40 7.67 -6.91
CA ALA A 6 -13.21 8.39 -6.49
C ALA A 6 -12.41 8.86 -7.71
N MET A 7 -12.34 10.15 -7.93
CA MET A 7 -11.68 10.78 -9.07
C MET A 7 -10.42 11.53 -8.61
N SER A 8 -9.26 10.98 -8.92
CA SER A 8 -7.95 11.57 -8.58
C SER A 8 -7.37 12.48 -9.67
N GLY A 9 -8.13 12.78 -10.73
CA GLY A 9 -7.61 13.52 -11.89
C GLY A 9 -6.63 12.71 -12.75
N GLY A 10 -6.42 11.43 -12.46
CA GLY A 10 -5.65 10.49 -13.28
C GLY A 10 -6.51 9.81 -14.36
N VAL A 11 -5.85 9.15 -15.32
CA VAL A 11 -6.55 8.46 -16.42
C VAL A 11 -7.45 7.33 -15.91
N ASP A 12 -7.00 6.57 -14.92
CA ASP A 12 -7.71 5.39 -14.42
C ASP A 12 -9.08 5.76 -13.82
N SER A 13 -9.10 6.69 -12.88
CA SER A 13 -10.33 7.16 -12.25
C SER A 13 -11.28 7.86 -13.24
N SER A 14 -10.71 8.55 -14.23
CA SER A 14 -11.50 9.19 -15.30
C SER A 14 -12.22 8.15 -16.17
N VAL A 15 -11.53 7.06 -16.51
CA VAL A 15 -12.10 5.96 -17.29
C VAL A 15 -13.17 5.21 -16.48
N VAL A 16 -12.95 4.99 -15.19
CA VAL A 16 -13.98 4.38 -14.31
C VAL A 16 -15.27 5.18 -14.36
N ALA A 17 -15.19 6.51 -14.21
CA ALA A 17 -16.38 7.36 -14.29
C ALA A 17 -17.08 7.27 -15.66
N GLY A 18 -16.30 7.29 -16.74
CA GLY A 18 -16.82 7.17 -18.10
C GLY A 18 -17.47 5.82 -18.40
N LEU A 19 -16.84 4.71 -17.99
CA LEU A 19 -17.37 3.36 -18.15
C LEU A 19 -18.71 3.19 -17.41
N LEU A 20 -18.75 3.56 -16.14
CA LEU A 20 -19.99 3.44 -15.34
C LEU A 20 -21.11 4.32 -15.89
N LYS A 21 -20.80 5.53 -16.34
CA LYS A 21 -21.79 6.41 -17.01
C LYS A 21 -22.30 5.79 -18.31
N SER A 22 -21.43 5.22 -19.14
CA SER A 22 -21.81 4.57 -20.41
C SER A 22 -22.65 3.31 -20.20
N GLN A 23 -22.52 2.65 -19.05
CA GLN A 23 -23.33 1.50 -18.62
C GLN A 23 -24.71 1.93 -18.06
N GLY A 24 -25.02 3.21 -18.07
CA GLY A 24 -26.33 3.74 -17.61
C GLY A 24 -26.45 3.90 -16.10
N HIS A 25 -25.33 3.92 -15.37
CA HIS A 25 -25.33 4.20 -13.93
C HIS A 25 -25.48 5.71 -13.65
N ASP A 26 -26.11 6.03 -12.52
CA ASP A 26 -26.13 7.38 -11.95
C ASP A 26 -24.81 7.61 -11.20
N VAL A 27 -23.90 8.34 -11.81
CA VAL A 27 -22.51 8.50 -11.33
C VAL A 27 -22.33 9.85 -10.67
N ILE A 28 -21.74 9.86 -9.48
CA ILE A 28 -21.27 11.06 -8.78
C ILE A 28 -19.76 10.97 -8.65
N GLY A 29 -19.03 11.98 -9.16
CA GLY A 29 -17.58 12.09 -9.04
C GLY A 29 -17.17 12.79 -7.75
N VAL A 30 -16.15 12.28 -7.07
CA VAL A 30 -15.58 12.89 -5.87
C VAL A 30 -14.06 12.90 -5.90
N THR A 31 -13.46 14.06 -5.71
CA THR A 31 -12.03 14.16 -5.35
C THR A 31 -11.90 14.27 -3.83
N MET A 32 -11.02 13.47 -3.26
CA MET A 32 -10.65 13.54 -1.85
C MET A 32 -9.44 14.47 -1.71
N LYS A 33 -9.59 15.60 -1.03
CA LYS A 33 -8.48 16.44 -0.62
C LYS A 33 -7.84 15.76 0.60
N LEU A 34 -6.63 15.19 0.42
CA LEU A 34 -5.97 14.37 1.43
C LEU A 34 -4.88 15.12 2.20
N TRP A 35 -4.22 16.08 1.56
CA TRP A 35 -3.04 16.72 2.10
C TRP A 35 -3.00 18.19 1.74
N GLU A 36 -2.50 19.00 2.67
CA GLU A 36 -2.14 20.41 2.48
C GLU A 36 -0.69 20.60 2.88
N GLY A 37 0.00 21.51 2.21
CA GLY A 37 1.30 21.99 2.62
C GLY A 37 1.23 22.74 3.96
N PRO A 38 2.39 23.08 4.56
CA PRO A 38 2.47 23.73 5.88
C PRO A 38 1.66 25.02 5.99
N ASN A 39 1.41 25.72 4.88
CA ASN A 39 0.65 26.97 4.83
C ASN A 39 -0.77 26.79 4.30
N GLY A 40 -1.29 25.55 4.26
CA GLY A 40 -2.62 25.25 3.72
C GLY A 40 -2.69 25.19 2.18
N GLU A 41 -1.58 25.32 1.47
CA GLU A 41 -1.54 25.16 0.03
C GLU A 41 -1.69 23.69 -0.38
N MET A 42 -2.35 23.46 -1.53
CA MET A 42 -2.37 22.12 -2.13
C MET A 42 -0.97 21.78 -2.69
N PRO A 43 -0.51 20.53 -2.53
CA PRO A 43 0.82 20.12 -2.99
C PRO A 43 0.94 20.27 -4.51
N GLU A 44 2.11 20.64 -4.99
CA GLU A 44 2.41 20.70 -6.43
C GLU A 44 2.61 19.32 -7.06
N THR A 45 2.89 18.31 -6.23
CA THR A 45 3.15 16.92 -6.67
C THR A 45 2.43 15.93 -5.78
N GLY A 46 1.97 14.81 -6.35
CA GLY A 46 1.23 13.78 -5.62
C GLY A 46 -0.06 13.41 -6.32
N CYS A 47 -0.98 12.72 -5.65
CA CYS A 47 -2.23 12.24 -6.24
C CYS A 47 -3.46 13.15 -5.97
N CYS A 48 -3.28 14.31 -5.35
CA CYS A 48 -4.36 15.21 -4.94
C CYS A 48 -3.94 16.69 -5.04
N THR A 49 -3.30 17.05 -6.16
CA THR A 49 -2.90 18.43 -6.41
C THR A 49 -4.11 19.27 -6.86
N ALA A 50 -3.99 20.61 -6.79
CA ALA A 50 -4.99 21.51 -7.34
C ALA A 50 -5.24 21.25 -8.85
N ALA A 51 -4.17 20.95 -9.60
CA ALA A 51 -4.26 20.59 -11.00
C ALA A 51 -5.00 19.26 -11.23
N ASP A 52 -4.76 18.26 -10.37
CA ASP A 52 -5.46 16.98 -10.43
C ASP A 52 -6.96 17.13 -10.15
N SER A 53 -7.32 17.94 -9.16
CA SER A 53 -8.72 18.25 -8.84
C SER A 53 -9.42 18.97 -9.99
N GLU A 54 -8.72 19.92 -10.64
CA GLU A 54 -9.22 20.62 -11.82
C GLU A 54 -9.36 19.69 -13.04
N ASP A 55 -8.44 18.75 -13.23
CA ASP A 55 -8.55 17.72 -14.27
C ASP A 55 -9.77 16.81 -14.02
N ALA A 56 -9.98 16.38 -12.77
CA ALA A 56 -11.15 15.60 -12.38
C ALA A 56 -12.45 16.36 -12.63
N ARG A 57 -12.50 17.66 -12.29
CA ARG A 57 -13.63 18.54 -12.55
C ARG A 57 -13.95 18.66 -14.03
N LYS A 58 -12.94 18.84 -14.89
CA LYS A 58 -13.10 18.89 -16.36
C LYS A 58 -13.63 17.57 -16.92
N VAL A 59 -13.14 16.44 -16.41
CA VAL A 59 -13.65 15.12 -16.79
C VAL A 59 -15.10 14.97 -16.38
N ALA A 60 -15.47 15.33 -15.15
CA ALA A 60 -16.83 15.25 -14.68
C ALA A 60 -17.79 16.13 -15.50
N ALA A 61 -17.39 17.36 -15.82
CA ALA A 61 -18.16 18.25 -16.69
C ALA A 61 -18.36 17.66 -18.09
N LYS A 62 -17.32 17.03 -18.66
CA LYS A 62 -17.41 16.38 -19.98
C LYS A 62 -18.34 15.17 -19.99
N LEU A 63 -18.34 14.41 -18.90
CA LEU A 63 -19.21 13.23 -18.73
C LEU A 63 -20.62 13.59 -18.28
N ASP A 64 -20.90 14.85 -18.05
CA ASP A 64 -22.17 15.35 -17.50
C ASP A 64 -22.57 14.58 -16.23
N ILE A 65 -21.65 14.60 -15.23
CA ILE A 65 -21.89 14.02 -13.90
C ILE A 65 -21.66 15.06 -12.80
N PRO A 66 -22.43 15.00 -11.69
CA PRO A 66 -22.16 15.79 -10.48
C PRO A 66 -20.76 15.52 -9.94
N TYR A 67 -20.09 16.57 -9.44
CA TYR A 67 -18.72 16.47 -8.93
C TYR A 67 -18.54 17.28 -7.65
N TYR A 68 -17.88 16.68 -6.67
CA TYR A 68 -17.60 17.31 -5.38
C TYR A 68 -16.13 17.12 -4.99
N VAL A 69 -15.63 18.06 -4.21
CA VAL A 69 -14.33 17.91 -3.50
C VAL A 69 -14.65 17.76 -2.02
N LEU A 70 -14.18 16.67 -1.42
CA LEU A 70 -14.38 16.39 -0.01
C LEU A 70 -13.05 16.53 0.73
N ASP A 71 -13.09 17.22 1.86
CA ASP A 71 -11.92 17.41 2.70
C ASP A 71 -11.74 16.25 3.68
N TYR A 72 -10.62 15.54 3.54
CA TYR A 72 -10.17 14.45 4.39
C TYR A 72 -8.78 14.72 4.99
N THR A 73 -8.31 15.98 4.95
CA THR A 73 -6.95 16.35 5.39
C THR A 73 -6.68 15.98 6.84
N ALA A 74 -7.61 16.25 7.75
CA ALA A 74 -7.47 15.90 9.17
C ALA A 74 -7.37 14.39 9.36
N SER A 75 -8.28 13.62 8.78
CA SER A 75 -8.27 12.15 8.88
C SER A 75 -7.04 11.53 8.21
N PHE A 76 -6.57 12.11 7.12
CA PHE A 76 -5.36 11.64 6.44
C PHE A 76 -4.10 11.94 7.26
N SER A 77 -4.02 13.11 7.90
CA SER A 77 -2.91 13.43 8.81
C SER A 77 -2.84 12.44 9.95
N GLU A 78 -3.93 12.28 10.70
CA GLU A 78 -3.99 11.41 11.87
C GLU A 78 -3.73 9.93 11.54
N ASN A 79 -4.41 9.38 10.55
CA ASN A 79 -4.37 7.94 10.29
C ASN A 79 -3.23 7.51 9.38
N VAL A 80 -2.75 8.40 8.49
CA VAL A 80 -1.76 8.02 7.48
C VAL A 80 -0.40 8.64 7.78
N ILE A 81 -0.34 9.97 8.00
CA ILE A 81 0.94 10.66 8.16
C ILE A 81 1.54 10.36 9.54
N ASP A 82 0.76 10.52 10.61
CA ASP A 82 1.24 10.29 11.96
C ASP A 82 1.62 8.82 12.16
N ASN A 83 0.82 7.90 11.63
CA ASN A 83 1.16 6.47 11.60
C ASN A 83 2.45 6.20 10.81
N PHE A 84 2.66 6.88 9.69
CA PHE A 84 3.88 6.75 8.89
C PHE A 84 5.12 7.19 9.66
N VAL A 85 5.05 8.32 10.35
CA VAL A 85 6.14 8.85 11.18
C VAL A 85 6.40 7.94 12.37
N ASP A 86 5.35 7.54 13.08
CA ASP A 86 5.43 6.66 14.25
C ASP A 86 6.06 5.30 13.91
N MET A 87 5.64 4.67 12.81
CA MET A 87 6.25 3.41 12.39
C MET A 87 7.74 3.53 12.07
N TYR A 88 8.16 4.62 11.43
CA TYR A 88 9.59 4.84 11.18
C TYR A 88 10.37 5.10 12.47
N SER A 89 9.81 5.81 13.45
CA SER A 89 10.44 6.01 14.76
C SER A 89 10.64 4.69 15.51
N GLN A 90 9.79 3.70 15.25
CA GLN A 90 9.89 2.34 15.78
C GLN A 90 10.79 1.41 14.93
N GLY A 91 11.54 1.93 13.96
CA GLY A 91 12.40 1.13 13.06
C GLY A 91 11.62 0.24 12.10
N LEU A 92 10.32 0.45 11.95
CA LEU A 92 9.45 -0.25 11.01
C LEU A 92 9.38 0.51 9.68
N THR A 93 9.01 -0.18 8.61
CA THR A 93 8.79 0.47 7.31
C THR A 93 7.31 0.43 6.96
N PRO A 94 6.59 1.54 7.05
CA PRO A 94 5.18 1.62 6.76
C PRO A 94 4.87 1.54 5.26
N ASN A 95 3.65 1.11 4.94
CA ASN A 95 3.07 1.30 3.62
C ASN A 95 1.87 2.26 3.74
N PRO A 96 2.08 3.58 3.53
CA PRO A 96 1.02 4.56 3.72
C PRO A 96 -0.16 4.38 2.76
N CYS A 97 0.05 3.75 1.59
CA CYS A 97 -1.04 3.46 0.65
C CYS A 97 -2.03 2.43 1.21
N VAL A 98 -1.56 1.45 1.98
CA VAL A 98 -2.44 0.48 2.66
C VAL A 98 -3.31 1.20 3.67
N GLU A 99 -2.71 2.05 4.51
CA GLU A 99 -3.45 2.77 5.54
C GLU A 99 -4.41 3.80 4.95
N CYS A 100 -4.00 4.53 3.92
CA CYS A 100 -4.88 5.44 3.18
C CYS A 100 -6.09 4.70 2.57
N ASN A 101 -5.87 3.51 1.99
CA ASN A 101 -6.98 2.72 1.47
C ASN A 101 -7.89 2.23 2.59
N ARG A 102 -7.35 1.79 3.75
CA ARG A 102 -8.11 1.32 4.89
C ARG A 102 -9.02 2.42 5.44
N SER A 103 -8.42 3.44 6.02
CA SER A 103 -9.10 4.46 6.82
C SER A 103 -9.80 5.51 5.97
N VAL A 104 -9.15 6.04 4.94
CA VAL A 104 -9.69 7.18 4.19
C VAL A 104 -10.52 6.72 3.00
N LYS A 105 -9.97 5.91 2.08
CA LYS A 105 -10.65 5.60 0.82
C LYS A 105 -11.80 4.61 0.95
N PHE A 106 -11.76 3.69 1.91
CA PHE A 106 -12.83 2.69 2.01
C PHE A 106 -13.69 2.81 3.26
N ASP A 107 -13.17 3.29 4.38
CA ASP A 107 -14.02 3.52 5.56
C ASP A 107 -14.82 4.81 5.39
N HIS A 108 -14.16 5.97 5.31
CA HIS A 108 -14.86 7.25 5.20
C HIS A 108 -15.62 7.40 3.87
N PHE A 109 -15.08 6.88 2.76
CA PHE A 109 -15.72 7.05 1.45
C PHE A 109 -16.97 6.20 1.28
N ILE A 110 -17.01 4.98 1.85
CA ILE A 110 -18.23 4.17 1.91
C ILE A 110 -19.31 4.86 2.76
N ASP A 111 -18.93 5.49 3.87
CA ASP A 111 -19.89 6.22 4.69
C ASP A 111 -20.41 7.48 3.99
N GLN A 112 -19.56 8.16 3.22
CA GLN A 112 -20.00 9.28 2.39
C GLN A 112 -20.96 8.82 1.27
N ALA A 113 -20.71 7.66 0.67
CA ALA A 113 -21.61 7.09 -0.32
C ALA A 113 -23.03 6.86 0.24
N LYS A 114 -23.13 6.35 1.47
CA LYS A 114 -24.42 6.19 2.16
C LYS A 114 -25.16 7.53 2.33
N LYS A 115 -24.43 8.59 2.74
CA LYS A 115 -25.01 9.94 2.91
C LYS A 115 -25.53 10.53 1.60
N LEU A 116 -24.92 10.15 0.47
CA LEU A 116 -25.33 10.58 -0.88
C LEU A 116 -26.32 9.60 -1.54
N ASN A 117 -26.86 8.62 -0.80
CA ASN A 117 -27.70 7.56 -1.31
C ASN A 117 -27.08 6.78 -2.48
N CYS A 118 -25.76 6.57 -2.45
CA CYS A 118 -25.06 5.72 -3.40
C CYS A 118 -25.00 4.28 -2.87
N GLU A 119 -25.28 3.33 -3.76
CA GLU A 119 -25.29 1.91 -3.44
C GLU A 119 -23.86 1.35 -3.34
N LYS A 120 -22.93 1.91 -4.13
CA LYS A 120 -21.52 1.49 -4.19
C LYS A 120 -20.57 2.67 -4.31
N VAL A 121 -19.32 2.39 -3.96
CA VAL A 121 -18.16 3.22 -4.32
C VAL A 121 -17.36 2.52 -5.42
N ALA A 122 -16.81 3.29 -6.35
CA ALA A 122 -15.91 2.76 -7.37
C ALA A 122 -14.59 3.54 -7.40
N THR A 123 -13.51 2.84 -7.69
CA THR A 123 -12.18 3.43 -7.76
C THR A 123 -11.38 2.90 -8.95
N GLY A 124 -10.34 3.63 -9.37
CA GLY A 124 -9.42 3.24 -10.44
C GLY A 124 -8.38 2.19 -10.05
N HIS A 125 -8.60 1.41 -8.99
CA HIS A 125 -7.67 0.34 -8.63
C HIS A 125 -7.78 -0.84 -9.59
N TYR A 126 -6.62 -1.42 -9.91
CA TYR A 126 -6.51 -2.67 -10.66
C TYR A 126 -6.59 -3.85 -9.68
N ALA A 127 -7.79 -4.34 -9.46
CA ALA A 127 -8.11 -5.53 -8.67
C ALA A 127 -9.48 -6.04 -9.12
N LYS A 128 -9.88 -7.25 -8.71
CA LYS A 128 -11.19 -7.80 -9.00
C LYS A 128 -11.91 -8.23 -7.74
N ILE A 129 -13.22 -8.02 -7.71
CA ILE A 129 -14.11 -8.64 -6.74
C ILE A 129 -14.87 -9.74 -7.46
N VAL A 130 -14.67 -10.98 -7.04
CA VAL A 130 -15.23 -12.18 -7.68
C VAL A 130 -16.17 -12.85 -6.70
N ARG A 131 -17.35 -13.25 -7.17
CA ARG A 131 -18.26 -14.08 -6.40
C ARG A 131 -17.81 -15.56 -6.51
N SER A 132 -17.56 -16.16 -5.36
CA SER A 132 -17.19 -17.58 -5.25
C SER A 132 -18.14 -18.22 -4.24
N ASN A 133 -19.04 -19.10 -4.74
CA ASN A 133 -20.16 -19.62 -3.95
C ASN A 133 -20.99 -18.48 -3.33
N ASP A 134 -21.13 -18.47 -2.00
CA ASP A 134 -21.91 -17.46 -1.27
C ASP A 134 -21.08 -16.26 -0.77
N SER A 135 -19.78 -16.22 -1.07
CA SER A 135 -18.86 -15.17 -0.64
C SER A 135 -18.34 -14.31 -1.79
N LEU A 136 -17.87 -13.10 -1.46
CA LEU A 136 -17.10 -12.25 -2.36
C LEU A 136 -15.63 -12.35 -1.98
N GLU A 137 -14.78 -12.47 -2.97
CA GLU A 137 -13.33 -12.57 -2.81
C GLU A 137 -12.63 -11.43 -3.54
N LEU A 138 -11.54 -10.92 -2.95
CA LEU A 138 -10.64 -9.98 -3.60
C LEU A 138 -9.59 -10.77 -4.40
N HIS A 139 -9.50 -10.52 -5.69
CA HIS A 139 -8.56 -11.17 -6.60
C HIS A 139 -7.62 -10.18 -7.24
N LYS A 140 -6.46 -10.67 -7.70
CA LYS A 140 -5.54 -9.90 -8.55
C LYS A 140 -6.24 -9.47 -9.84
N ALA A 141 -5.83 -8.33 -10.38
CA ALA A 141 -6.23 -7.90 -11.71
C ALA A 141 -5.75 -8.89 -12.78
N ASP A 142 -6.43 -8.91 -13.94
CA ASP A 142 -5.98 -9.71 -15.09
C ASP A 142 -4.68 -9.15 -15.67
N TYR A 143 -4.51 -7.83 -15.66
CA TYR A 143 -3.27 -7.16 -16.03
C TYR A 143 -2.33 -7.07 -14.83
N LEU A 144 -1.55 -8.14 -14.60
CA LEU A 144 -0.70 -8.33 -13.42
C LEU A 144 0.38 -7.25 -13.24
N GLU A 145 0.85 -6.62 -14.31
CA GLU A 145 1.85 -5.55 -14.24
C GLU A 145 1.36 -4.31 -13.47
N LYS A 146 0.04 -4.13 -13.40
CA LYS A 146 -0.60 -3.01 -12.68
C LYS A 146 -1.43 -3.48 -11.49
N ASP A 147 -1.38 -4.78 -11.14
CA ASP A 147 -2.14 -5.30 -10.01
C ASP A 147 -1.89 -4.49 -8.73
N GLN A 148 -2.97 -4.08 -8.09
CA GLN A 148 -2.98 -3.30 -6.87
C GLN A 148 -3.68 -4.02 -5.70
N SER A 149 -4.01 -5.30 -5.86
CA SER A 149 -4.64 -6.09 -4.80
C SER A 149 -3.80 -6.12 -3.52
N TYR A 150 -2.47 -6.00 -3.64
CA TYR A 150 -1.54 -5.92 -2.51
C TYR A 150 -1.86 -4.76 -1.54
N VAL A 151 -2.26 -3.59 -2.03
CA VAL A 151 -2.61 -2.44 -1.18
C VAL A 151 -4.08 -2.41 -0.77
N LEU A 152 -4.84 -3.45 -1.12
CA LEU A 152 -6.27 -3.62 -0.81
C LEU A 152 -6.54 -4.80 0.13
N HIS A 153 -5.51 -5.49 0.61
CA HIS A 153 -5.65 -6.68 1.45
C HIS A 153 -6.39 -6.45 2.77
N MET A 154 -6.49 -5.20 3.21
CA MET A 154 -7.22 -4.83 4.42
C MET A 154 -8.74 -4.75 4.21
N LEU A 155 -9.25 -4.94 2.99
CA LEU A 155 -10.68 -4.99 2.74
C LEU A 155 -11.29 -6.26 3.32
N THR A 156 -12.33 -6.09 4.11
CA THR A 156 -13.06 -7.17 4.77
C THR A 156 -14.30 -7.59 3.97
N ALA A 157 -14.83 -8.77 4.23
CA ALA A 157 -15.96 -9.35 3.51
C ALA A 157 -17.21 -8.44 3.49
N ASP A 158 -17.46 -7.71 4.57
CA ASP A 158 -18.61 -6.79 4.70
C ASP A 158 -18.47 -5.52 3.84
N LYS A 159 -17.25 -5.15 3.43
CA LYS A 159 -16.99 -3.99 2.57
C LYS A 159 -17.07 -4.34 1.09
N LEU A 160 -16.68 -5.55 0.68
CA LEU A 160 -16.62 -5.95 -0.72
C LEU A 160 -17.93 -5.76 -1.50
N PRO A 161 -19.14 -6.01 -0.93
CA PRO A 161 -20.39 -5.76 -1.65
C PRO A 161 -20.63 -4.29 -2.00
N LYS A 162 -19.98 -3.37 -1.28
CA LYS A 162 -20.14 -1.91 -1.43
C LYS A 162 -19.11 -1.28 -2.35
N ILE A 163 -18.19 -2.08 -2.91
CA ILE A 163 -17.04 -1.61 -3.68
C ILE A 163 -17.11 -2.17 -5.10
N ASP A 164 -16.62 -1.39 -6.06
CA ASP A 164 -16.42 -1.83 -7.43
C ASP A 164 -15.04 -1.40 -7.95
N PHE A 165 -14.40 -2.29 -8.71
CA PHE A 165 -13.12 -2.08 -9.39
C PHE A 165 -13.26 -2.34 -10.90
N PRO A 166 -13.83 -1.40 -11.67
CA PRO A 166 -14.13 -1.61 -13.09
C PRO A 166 -12.91 -1.90 -13.96
N LEU A 167 -11.70 -1.55 -13.50
CA LEU A 167 -10.46 -1.76 -14.26
C LEU A 167 -9.83 -3.15 -14.02
N GLY A 168 -10.40 -3.98 -13.18
CA GLY A 168 -9.79 -5.25 -12.79
C GLY A 168 -9.55 -6.25 -13.94
N THR A 169 -10.28 -6.11 -15.05
CA THR A 169 -10.17 -6.96 -16.25
C THR A 169 -9.61 -6.24 -17.46
N ILE A 170 -9.23 -4.96 -17.32
CA ILE A 170 -8.83 -4.09 -18.43
C ILE A 170 -7.33 -3.79 -18.31
N SER A 171 -6.59 -3.92 -19.41
CA SER A 171 -5.17 -3.58 -19.43
C SER A 171 -4.94 -2.06 -19.44
N LYS A 172 -3.77 -1.62 -18.99
CA LYS A 172 -3.44 -0.18 -18.98
C LYS A 172 -3.45 0.47 -20.38
N PRO A 173 -2.96 -0.20 -21.45
CA PRO A 173 -3.13 0.32 -22.82
C PRO A 173 -4.59 0.52 -23.21
N GLU A 174 -5.47 -0.45 -22.93
CA GLU A 174 -6.90 -0.34 -23.20
C GLU A 174 -7.56 0.80 -22.41
N VAL A 175 -7.21 0.98 -21.13
CA VAL A 175 -7.67 2.13 -20.34
C VAL A 175 -7.31 3.45 -21.04
N ARG A 176 -6.11 3.59 -21.59
CA ARG A 176 -5.72 4.80 -22.33
C ARG A 176 -6.48 4.96 -23.65
N GLN A 177 -6.77 3.87 -24.34
CA GLN A 177 -7.61 3.89 -25.55
C GLN A 177 -9.04 4.32 -25.24
N ILE A 178 -9.64 3.78 -24.18
CA ILE A 178 -10.98 4.18 -23.70
C ILE A 178 -10.98 5.67 -23.32
N ALA A 179 -9.98 6.14 -22.60
CA ALA A 179 -9.87 7.56 -22.26
C ALA A 179 -9.79 8.44 -23.51
N ALA A 180 -9.03 8.03 -24.53
CA ALA A 180 -8.91 8.73 -25.81
C ALA A 180 -10.24 8.72 -26.60
N SER A 181 -10.95 7.59 -26.66
CA SER A 181 -12.25 7.48 -27.34
C SER A 181 -13.33 8.34 -26.68
N LEU A 182 -13.27 8.49 -25.35
CA LEU A 182 -14.10 9.43 -24.59
C LEU A 182 -13.62 10.89 -24.73
N GLY A 183 -12.52 11.12 -25.44
CA GLY A 183 -11.89 12.44 -25.65
C GLY A 183 -11.41 13.08 -24.35
N LEU A 184 -11.00 12.28 -23.37
CA LEU A 184 -10.50 12.76 -22.08
C LEU A 184 -9.03 13.18 -22.21
N LYS A 185 -8.71 14.41 -21.80
CA LYS A 185 -7.33 14.91 -21.83
C LYS A 185 -6.39 14.11 -20.92
N THR A 186 -6.92 13.45 -19.90
CA THR A 186 -6.18 12.58 -18.97
C THR A 186 -5.58 11.34 -19.65
N ALA A 187 -5.97 10.97 -20.87
CA ALA A 187 -5.44 9.83 -21.63
C ALA A 187 -3.90 9.82 -21.72
N PHE A 188 -3.28 11.00 -21.82
CA PHE A 188 -1.84 11.18 -21.97
C PHE A 188 -1.11 11.49 -20.67
N LYS A 189 -1.83 11.58 -19.54
CA LYS A 189 -1.23 11.88 -18.24
C LYS A 189 -0.38 10.71 -17.75
N LYS A 190 0.79 11.02 -17.18
CA LYS A 190 1.66 10.01 -16.56
C LYS A 190 1.05 9.50 -15.27
N ASP A 191 1.32 8.22 -14.96
CA ASP A 191 0.90 7.63 -13.70
C ASP A 191 1.68 8.24 -12.52
N SER A 192 1.01 8.47 -11.40
CA SER A 192 1.68 8.86 -10.15
C SER A 192 2.48 7.67 -9.61
N GLN A 193 3.73 7.90 -9.22
CA GLN A 193 4.66 6.83 -8.80
C GLN A 193 5.17 7.00 -7.35
N ASP A 194 5.00 8.20 -6.76
CA ASP A 194 5.58 8.56 -5.48
C ASP A 194 4.53 8.53 -4.34
N ILE A 195 5.03 8.50 -3.10
CA ILE A 195 4.19 8.70 -1.92
C ILE A 195 3.64 10.12 -1.97
N CYS A 196 2.32 10.26 -1.99
CA CYS A 196 1.63 11.50 -2.35
C CYS A 196 1.97 12.72 -1.47
N PHE A 197 2.29 12.53 -0.19
CA PHE A 197 2.60 13.60 0.75
C PHE A 197 4.11 13.83 0.98
N VAL A 198 4.96 12.90 0.52
CA VAL A 198 6.43 13.06 0.56
C VAL A 198 6.91 13.80 -0.70
N GLY A 199 6.25 13.57 -1.83
CA GLY A 199 6.58 14.16 -3.12
C GLY A 199 7.97 13.73 -3.61
N LYS A 200 8.69 14.66 -4.26
CA LYS A 200 10.06 14.43 -4.75
C LYS A 200 11.13 14.49 -3.64
N LYS A 201 10.75 14.87 -2.41
CA LYS A 201 11.66 14.93 -1.28
C LYS A 201 11.94 13.51 -0.76
N ASP A 202 13.14 13.34 -0.18
CA ASP A 202 13.46 12.09 0.52
C ASP A 202 12.53 11.95 1.74
N TYR A 203 11.92 10.78 1.91
CA TYR A 203 11.05 10.48 3.06
C TYR A 203 11.78 10.70 4.40
N ARG A 204 13.10 10.55 4.44
CA ARG A 204 13.91 10.77 5.62
C ARG A 204 13.76 12.19 6.14
N ASN A 205 13.91 13.20 5.26
CA ASN A 205 13.72 14.60 5.63
C ASN A 205 12.29 14.87 6.11
N PHE A 206 11.31 14.20 5.51
CA PHE A 206 9.91 14.32 5.93
C PHE A 206 9.69 13.75 7.33
N VAL A 207 10.26 12.59 7.63
CA VAL A 207 10.18 11.96 8.96
C VAL A 207 10.99 12.76 9.98
N SER A 208 12.26 13.09 9.69
CA SER A 208 13.14 13.84 10.61
C SER A 208 12.57 15.18 11.02
N SER A 209 11.78 15.84 10.16
CA SER A 209 11.13 17.12 10.51
C SER A 209 9.93 16.97 11.46
N ARG A 210 9.53 15.73 11.83
CA ARG A 210 8.35 15.43 12.65
C ARG A 210 8.62 14.57 13.86
N ILE A 211 9.84 14.09 14.03
CA ILE A 211 10.27 13.38 15.25
C ILE A 211 11.11 14.32 16.11
N ASP A 212 10.81 14.37 17.41
CA ASP A 212 11.44 15.30 18.35
C ASP A 212 12.89 14.93 18.69
N PHE A 213 13.36 13.75 18.31
CA PHE A 213 14.73 13.29 18.58
C PHE A 213 15.23 12.34 17.49
N SER A 214 16.27 12.75 16.83
CA SER A 214 17.20 11.86 16.16
C SER A 214 18.45 11.81 17.03
N SER A 215 18.80 10.65 17.56
CA SER A 215 20.08 10.46 18.24
C SER A 215 21.04 9.71 17.32
N SER A 216 22.28 10.19 17.24
CA SER A 216 23.34 9.44 16.58
C SER A 216 23.51 8.08 17.22
N GLY A 217 23.67 7.05 16.39
CA GLY A 217 23.84 5.68 16.82
C GLY A 217 24.85 4.92 15.95
N ASP A 218 25.06 3.67 16.28
CA ASP A 218 26.07 2.85 15.65
C ASP A 218 25.53 2.04 14.47
N ILE A 219 26.30 2.00 13.39
CA ILE A 219 26.14 1.00 12.34
C ILE A 219 27.14 -0.11 12.63
N VAL A 220 26.61 -1.33 12.81
CA VAL A 220 27.40 -2.47 13.24
C VAL A 220 27.31 -3.64 12.24
N ASP A 221 28.33 -4.49 12.25
CA ASP A 221 28.30 -5.74 11.51
C ASP A 221 27.52 -6.84 12.28
N LYS A 222 27.49 -8.06 11.75
CA LYS A 222 26.81 -9.21 12.37
C LYS A 222 27.40 -9.64 13.72
N ASP A 223 28.65 -9.28 13.99
CA ASP A 223 29.41 -9.62 15.19
C ASP A 223 29.44 -8.45 16.20
N ASP A 224 28.57 -7.42 15.96
CA ASP A 224 28.42 -6.19 16.76
C ASP A 224 29.66 -5.25 16.74
N ASN A 225 30.54 -5.40 15.74
CA ASN A 225 31.65 -4.45 15.57
C ASN A 225 31.13 -3.17 14.91
N ILE A 226 31.53 -2.02 15.46
CA ILE A 226 31.13 -0.70 14.92
C ILE A 226 31.90 -0.47 13.60
N ILE A 227 31.17 -0.16 12.55
CA ILE A 227 31.69 0.10 11.21
C ILE A 227 31.31 1.48 10.67
N GLY A 228 30.51 2.23 11.42
CA GLY A 228 30.09 3.58 11.10
C GLY A 228 29.06 4.09 12.11
N THR A 229 28.55 5.28 11.84
CA THR A 229 27.50 5.93 12.64
C THR A 229 26.36 6.40 11.76
N HIS A 230 25.20 6.64 12.35
CA HIS A 230 24.03 7.21 11.69
C HIS A 230 23.41 8.33 12.54
N GLU A 231 22.55 9.14 11.93
CA GLU A 231 21.87 10.26 12.63
C GLU A 231 20.49 9.92 13.14
N GLY A 232 19.99 8.72 12.80
CA GLY A 232 18.71 8.20 13.28
C GLY A 232 18.33 6.90 12.61
N VAL A 233 17.78 5.96 13.37
CA VAL A 233 17.34 4.64 12.87
C VAL A 233 16.25 4.74 11.80
N HIS A 234 15.45 5.80 11.81
CA HIS A 234 14.38 6.07 10.85
C HIS A 234 14.89 6.30 9.42
N GLU A 235 16.19 6.56 9.23
CA GLU A 235 16.80 6.71 7.90
C GLU A 235 17.03 5.38 7.20
N PHE A 236 16.84 4.27 7.91
CA PHE A 236 17.14 2.94 7.41
C PHE A 236 15.90 2.08 7.22
N THR A 237 16.03 1.17 6.27
CA THR A 237 15.03 0.15 5.98
C THR A 237 15.73 -1.19 5.82
N VAL A 238 15.23 -2.24 6.46
CA VAL A 238 15.80 -3.58 6.30
C VAL A 238 15.77 -4.00 4.83
N GLY A 239 16.92 -4.47 4.31
CA GLY A 239 17.14 -4.74 2.89
C GLY A 239 17.67 -3.55 2.09
N GLN A 240 17.83 -2.37 2.71
CA GLN A 240 18.45 -1.20 2.07
C GLN A 240 19.92 -1.52 1.75
N ARG A 241 20.34 -1.14 0.53
CA ARG A 241 21.71 -1.30 0.04
C ARG A 241 22.43 0.04 -0.13
N LYS A 242 21.72 1.09 -0.51
CA LYS A 242 22.30 2.40 -0.80
C LYS A 242 22.40 3.24 0.46
N GLY A 243 23.46 4.08 0.54
CA GLY A 243 23.62 5.02 1.66
C GLY A 243 24.02 4.36 2.98
N ILE A 244 24.68 3.18 2.92
CA ILE A 244 25.28 2.51 4.08
C ILE A 244 26.80 2.47 3.94
N PRO A 245 27.58 2.68 5.04
CA PRO A 245 29.02 2.60 5.02
C PRO A 245 29.54 1.17 4.80
N GLY A 246 30.83 1.03 4.49
CA GLY A 246 31.52 -0.27 4.48
C GLY A 246 31.37 -1.12 3.22
N GLY A 247 30.90 -0.54 2.09
CA GLY A 247 30.63 -1.27 0.84
C GLY A 247 31.83 -1.51 -0.09
N GLN A 248 33.08 -1.50 0.39
CA GLN A 248 34.23 -1.87 -0.45
C GLN A 248 34.22 -3.38 -0.66
N GLY A 249 33.97 -3.83 -1.89
CA GLY A 249 33.97 -5.24 -2.29
C GLY A 249 32.60 -5.86 -2.40
N GLN A 250 32.13 -6.56 -1.38
CA GLN A 250 30.81 -7.23 -1.40
C GLN A 250 29.65 -6.30 -1.02
N PRO A 251 28.51 -6.35 -1.74
CA PRO A 251 27.34 -5.57 -1.39
C PRO A 251 26.84 -5.86 0.02
N LYS A 252 26.70 -4.81 0.83
CA LYS A 252 26.11 -4.87 2.19
C LYS A 252 24.65 -4.40 2.17
N TYR A 253 23.89 -4.88 3.15
CA TYR A 253 22.47 -4.60 3.30
C TYR A 253 22.14 -4.38 4.77
N VAL A 254 21.20 -3.50 5.07
CA VAL A 254 20.61 -3.40 6.41
C VAL A 254 19.90 -4.71 6.72
N THR A 255 20.32 -5.41 7.76
CA THR A 255 19.76 -6.72 8.15
C THR A 255 18.87 -6.62 9.36
N LYS A 256 19.12 -5.66 10.26
CA LYS A 256 18.34 -5.42 11.48
C LYS A 256 18.41 -3.94 11.86
N ILE A 257 17.31 -3.41 12.40
CA ILE A 257 17.24 -2.12 13.09
C ILE A 257 16.89 -2.42 14.54
N ASP A 258 17.70 -1.96 15.46
CA ASP A 258 17.52 -2.12 16.91
C ASP A 258 17.31 -0.73 17.52
N VAL A 259 16.06 -0.38 17.68
CA VAL A 259 15.66 0.95 18.15
C VAL A 259 16.05 1.16 19.62
N GLU A 260 15.90 0.12 20.45
CA GLU A 260 16.19 0.20 21.88
C GLU A 260 17.65 0.51 22.15
N ASN A 261 18.57 -0.08 21.36
CA ASN A 261 20.01 0.12 21.48
C ASN A 261 20.56 1.16 20.47
N ASN A 262 19.68 1.79 19.69
CA ASN A 262 20.01 2.75 18.64
C ASN A 262 21.08 2.24 17.66
N LYS A 263 20.96 0.97 17.21
CA LYS A 263 21.91 0.29 16.33
C LYS A 263 21.28 -0.15 15.01
N VAL A 264 22.03 -0.01 13.93
CA VAL A 264 21.67 -0.52 12.60
C VAL A 264 22.66 -1.60 12.21
N PHE A 265 22.18 -2.85 12.05
CA PHE A 265 23.00 -3.98 11.65
C PHE A 265 23.08 -4.08 10.13
N ILE A 266 24.29 -4.29 9.61
CA ILE A 266 24.49 -4.58 8.19
C ILE A 266 25.16 -5.92 7.98
N GLY A 267 24.81 -6.59 6.89
CA GLY A 267 25.28 -7.92 6.56
C GLY A 267 25.26 -8.20 5.06
N SER A 268 25.48 -9.45 4.71
CA SER A 268 25.38 -9.97 3.36
C SER A 268 23.92 -10.17 2.91
N LYS A 269 23.72 -10.48 1.64
CA LYS A 269 22.41 -10.88 1.11
C LYS A 269 21.87 -12.14 1.79
N ALA A 270 22.72 -13.07 2.17
CA ALA A 270 22.33 -14.31 2.84
C ALA A 270 21.71 -14.07 4.21
N ASP A 271 22.18 -13.02 4.92
CA ASP A 271 21.68 -12.65 6.24
C ASP A 271 20.24 -12.08 6.21
N LEU A 272 19.72 -11.76 5.03
CA LEU A 272 18.32 -11.34 4.80
C LEU A 272 17.37 -12.51 4.53
N THR A 273 17.87 -13.74 4.53
CA THR A 273 17.08 -14.92 4.20
C THR A 273 16.39 -15.46 5.44
N THR A 274 15.07 -15.65 5.41
CA THR A 274 14.33 -16.32 6.47
C THR A 274 13.37 -17.36 5.90
N LYS A 275 13.14 -18.43 6.65
CA LYS A 275 12.12 -19.45 6.36
C LYS A 275 10.84 -19.24 7.17
N ASN A 276 10.97 -18.59 8.30
CA ASN A 276 9.86 -18.38 9.24
C ASN A 276 9.74 -16.89 9.58
N PHE A 277 8.51 -16.41 9.66
CA PHE A 277 8.23 -15.06 10.13
C PHE A 277 6.83 -15.02 10.78
N ILE A 278 6.63 -14.03 11.62
CA ILE A 278 5.37 -13.79 12.30
C ILE A 278 4.62 -12.67 11.57
N ILE A 279 3.32 -12.80 11.51
CA ILE A 279 2.41 -11.73 11.13
C ILE A 279 1.42 -11.48 12.25
N GLU A 280 1.00 -10.24 12.38
CA GLU A 280 -0.02 -9.78 13.30
C GLU A 280 -1.19 -9.18 12.52
N ASP A 281 -2.34 -9.01 13.17
CA ASP A 281 -3.55 -8.40 12.59
C ASP A 281 -3.98 -9.08 11.28
N VAL A 282 -4.00 -10.41 11.28
CA VAL A 282 -4.39 -11.20 10.11
C VAL A 282 -5.89 -11.05 9.87
N SER A 283 -6.25 -10.60 8.67
CA SER A 283 -7.64 -10.57 8.19
C SER A 283 -7.85 -11.61 7.10
N PHE A 284 -8.89 -12.41 7.24
CA PHE A 284 -9.36 -13.31 6.19
C PHE A 284 -10.59 -12.71 5.53
N VAL A 285 -10.55 -12.54 4.20
CA VAL A 285 -11.61 -11.88 3.44
C VAL A 285 -12.97 -12.55 3.64
N ASN A 286 -13.02 -13.87 3.75
CA ASN A 286 -14.23 -14.65 3.98
C ASN A 286 -14.28 -15.33 5.36
N GLY A 287 -13.40 -14.96 6.29
CA GLY A 287 -13.36 -15.52 7.64
C GLY A 287 -12.78 -16.94 7.77
N GLU A 288 -12.38 -17.56 6.65
CA GLU A 288 -11.91 -18.95 6.63
C GLU A 288 -10.39 -19.06 6.52
N GLU A 289 -9.81 -20.08 7.16
CA GLU A 289 -8.40 -20.45 7.00
C GLU A 289 -8.22 -21.36 5.78
N TYR A 290 -7.19 -21.10 4.99
CA TYR A 290 -6.88 -21.88 3.78
C TYR A 290 -5.68 -22.79 3.99
N GLU A 291 -5.73 -24.01 3.44
CA GLU A 291 -4.63 -24.98 3.51
C GLU A 291 -3.48 -24.66 2.56
N ASN A 292 -3.81 -24.18 1.35
CA ASN A 292 -2.85 -23.89 0.30
C ASN A 292 -2.71 -22.38 0.12
N LEU A 293 -1.72 -21.83 0.82
CA LEU A 293 -1.46 -20.39 0.83
C LEU A 293 -0.20 -20.06 0.04
N SER A 294 -0.23 -18.90 -0.58
CA SER A 294 0.98 -18.20 -0.97
C SER A 294 0.96 -16.78 -0.41
N ILE A 295 2.13 -16.25 -0.10
CA ILE A 295 2.28 -14.92 0.45
C ILE A 295 3.04 -14.02 -0.49
N GLN A 296 2.53 -12.80 -0.64
CA GLN A 296 3.22 -11.69 -1.27
C GLN A 296 3.68 -10.72 -0.18
N THR A 297 4.97 -10.61 0.02
CA THR A 297 5.54 -9.82 1.12
C THR A 297 5.80 -8.36 0.72
N ARG A 298 5.80 -8.04 -0.58
CA ARG A 298 6.07 -6.70 -1.13
C ARG A 298 5.30 -6.48 -2.42
N TYR A 299 5.07 -5.24 -2.78
CA TYR A 299 4.30 -4.85 -3.96
C TYR A 299 4.72 -5.61 -5.24
N ASN A 300 6.01 -5.69 -5.56
CA ASN A 300 6.53 -6.36 -6.75
C ASN A 300 7.21 -7.70 -6.45
N SER A 301 6.87 -8.39 -5.35
CA SER A 301 7.39 -9.72 -5.07
C SER A 301 6.52 -10.80 -5.69
N HIS A 302 7.16 -11.91 -6.09
CA HIS A 302 6.43 -13.11 -6.48
C HIS A 302 5.75 -13.75 -5.27
N ASP A 303 4.65 -14.41 -5.53
CA ASP A 303 3.94 -15.21 -4.54
C ASP A 303 4.82 -16.39 -4.07
N ILE A 304 4.96 -16.54 -2.76
CA ILE A 304 5.77 -17.59 -2.13
C ILE A 304 4.83 -18.58 -1.45
N PRO A 305 4.81 -19.87 -1.88
CA PRO A 305 4.03 -20.89 -1.20
C PRO A 305 4.44 -21.00 0.28
N CYS A 306 3.47 -20.99 1.18
CA CYS A 306 3.71 -21.01 2.61
C CYS A 306 2.65 -21.83 3.35
N LYS A 307 2.94 -22.12 4.63
CA LYS A 307 1.95 -22.65 5.59
C LYS A 307 1.74 -21.62 6.67
N LEU A 308 0.49 -21.46 7.07
CA LEU A 308 0.08 -20.64 8.19
C LEU A 308 -0.03 -21.52 9.44
N HIS A 309 0.54 -21.08 10.54
CA HIS A 309 0.48 -21.76 11.82
C HIS A 309 -0.16 -20.85 12.86
N LYS A 310 -1.07 -21.40 13.67
CA LYS A 310 -1.66 -20.68 14.79
C LYS A 310 -0.61 -20.41 15.87
N GLY A 311 -0.64 -19.23 16.45
CA GLY A 311 0.21 -18.92 17.61
C GLY A 311 -0.12 -19.81 18.81
N LYS A 312 0.88 -20.12 19.65
CA LYS A 312 0.77 -21.06 20.77
C LYS A 312 0.22 -20.46 22.09
N SER A 313 -0.11 -19.17 22.15
CA SER A 313 -0.59 -18.50 23.37
C SER A 313 -1.89 -17.73 23.15
N GLU A 314 -2.71 -17.55 24.20
CA GLU A 314 -4.00 -16.84 24.15
C GLU A 314 -3.86 -15.36 23.74
N SER A 315 -2.76 -14.70 24.10
CA SER A 315 -2.40 -13.36 23.57
C SER A 315 -2.01 -13.38 22.08
N ALA A 316 -1.89 -14.56 21.49
CA ALA A 316 -1.48 -14.82 20.11
C ALA A 316 -2.64 -15.13 19.17
N LEU A 317 -3.90 -14.90 19.56
CA LEU A 317 -5.06 -15.03 18.66
C LEU A 317 -4.94 -14.17 17.40
N GLN A 318 -4.15 -13.10 17.46
CA GLN A 318 -3.83 -12.22 16.33
C GLN A 318 -2.46 -12.50 15.69
N ARG A 319 -1.65 -13.41 16.28
CA ARG A 319 -0.31 -13.74 15.75
C ARG A 319 -0.34 -15.07 15.02
N ARG A 320 0.24 -15.07 13.83
CA ARG A 320 0.40 -16.26 12.99
C ARG A 320 1.85 -16.38 12.54
N SER A 321 2.37 -17.58 12.40
CA SER A 321 3.69 -17.81 11.84
C SER A 321 3.60 -18.51 10.49
N PHE A 322 4.55 -18.20 9.61
CA PHE A 322 4.68 -18.84 8.31
C PHE A 322 5.96 -19.63 8.22
N SER A 323 5.90 -20.75 7.51
CA SER A 323 7.08 -21.49 7.09
C SER A 323 7.06 -21.71 5.58
N THR A 324 8.20 -21.60 4.93
CA THR A 324 8.38 -21.87 3.51
C THR A 324 9.31 -23.07 3.29
N LYS A 325 9.02 -23.91 2.26
CA LYS A 325 9.84 -25.09 1.95
C LYS A 325 11.21 -24.76 1.35
N LYS A 326 11.39 -23.55 0.79
CA LYS A 326 12.65 -23.11 0.15
C LYS A 326 13.14 -21.82 0.77
N GLU A 327 14.44 -21.79 1.05
CA GLU A 327 15.13 -20.53 1.37
C GLU A 327 15.04 -19.60 0.17
N ARG A 328 14.44 -18.43 0.38
CA ARG A 328 14.44 -17.36 -0.61
C ARG A 328 14.85 -16.08 0.05
N SER A 329 15.76 -15.37 -0.60
CA SER A 329 16.17 -14.04 -0.14
C SER A 329 14.98 -13.08 -0.27
N LEU A 330 14.66 -12.42 0.82
CA LEU A 330 13.65 -11.36 0.90
C LEU A 330 14.15 -10.04 0.29
N LEU A 331 15.01 -10.11 -0.70
CA LEU A 331 15.58 -8.93 -1.32
C LEU A 331 14.58 -8.15 -2.14
N ALA A 332 14.47 -6.89 -1.74
CA ALA A 332 13.79 -5.89 -2.54
C ALA A 332 14.69 -5.31 -3.63
N ARG A 333 14.13 -5.13 -4.79
CA ARG A 333 14.47 -3.94 -5.58
C ARG A 333 13.62 -2.80 -5.02
N LYS A 334 14.25 -1.90 -4.25
CA LYS A 334 13.64 -0.69 -3.64
C LYS A 334 12.34 -0.94 -2.83
N GLU A 335 12.46 -0.66 -1.55
CA GLU A 335 11.44 -0.44 -0.53
C GLU A 335 11.01 -1.66 0.29
N SER A 336 11.28 -1.52 1.57
CA SER A 336 10.70 -2.07 2.79
C SER A 336 11.06 -3.46 3.31
N SER A 337 11.14 -3.51 4.56
CA SER A 337 11.76 -4.28 5.61
C SER A 337 11.26 -5.69 5.86
N PHE A 338 12.18 -6.63 6.09
CA PHE A 338 11.96 -7.91 6.76
C PHE A 338 13.20 -8.40 7.50
N TYR A 339 12.96 -9.06 8.61
CA TYR A 339 13.99 -9.56 9.51
C TYR A 339 14.39 -11.01 9.27
N SER A 340 15.66 -11.32 9.45
CA SER A 340 16.16 -12.68 9.60
C SER A 340 17.03 -12.78 10.86
N GLY A 341 16.81 -13.77 11.69
CA GLY A 341 17.64 -14.10 12.84
C GLY A 341 17.13 -15.36 13.54
N LYS A 342 18.03 -16.18 14.06
CA LYS A 342 17.72 -17.38 14.82
C LYS A 342 16.72 -17.03 15.94
N GLU A 343 15.53 -17.60 15.89
CA GLU A 343 14.50 -17.65 16.95
C GLU A 343 14.26 -16.36 17.77
N ARG A 344 14.23 -15.21 17.14
CA ARG A 344 13.72 -13.99 17.78
C ARG A 344 12.47 -13.55 17.05
N PHE A 345 11.36 -13.66 17.75
CA PHE A 345 10.05 -13.24 17.30
C PHE A 345 9.97 -11.71 17.43
N PHE A 346 9.83 -11.01 16.31
CA PHE A 346 9.51 -9.59 16.31
C PHE A 346 8.14 -9.39 15.68
N PRO A 347 7.28 -8.58 16.28
CA PRO A 347 5.96 -8.32 15.73
C PRO A 347 6.08 -7.48 14.45
N ILE A 348 5.64 -8.04 13.34
CA ILE A 348 5.40 -7.29 12.12
C ILE A 348 3.94 -6.88 12.15
N LYS A 349 3.67 -5.61 12.47
CA LYS A 349 2.33 -5.02 12.27
C LYS A 349 2.10 -4.85 10.77
N LYS A 350 1.81 -5.94 10.06
CA LYS A 350 1.43 -5.90 8.64
C LYS A 350 0.46 -7.02 8.35
N SER A 351 -0.66 -6.66 7.76
CA SER A 351 -1.62 -7.60 7.22
C SER A 351 -1.00 -8.36 6.04
N ALA A 352 -1.18 -9.66 5.99
CA ALA A 352 -0.72 -10.50 4.89
C ALA A 352 -1.83 -10.69 3.86
N HIS A 353 -1.46 -10.76 2.59
CA HIS A 353 -2.38 -11.01 1.50
C HIS A 353 -2.37 -12.50 1.15
N PHE A 354 -3.53 -13.12 1.21
CA PHE A 354 -3.69 -14.55 0.93
C PHE A 354 -4.41 -14.75 -0.39
N PHE A 355 -3.79 -15.50 -1.29
CA PHE A 355 -4.40 -15.91 -2.54
C PHE A 355 -4.64 -17.41 -2.57
N LYS A 356 -5.86 -17.80 -2.89
CA LYS A 356 -6.17 -19.20 -3.19
C LYS A 356 -5.43 -19.59 -4.47
N LYS A 357 -4.59 -20.61 -4.42
CA LYS A 357 -3.95 -21.14 -5.61
C LYS A 357 -5.03 -21.78 -6.49
N ARG A 358 -5.45 -21.13 -7.57
CA ARG A 358 -6.23 -21.81 -8.60
C ARG A 358 -5.33 -22.86 -9.25
N ALA A 359 -5.77 -24.12 -9.23
CA ALA A 359 -5.29 -25.10 -10.17
C ALA A 359 -5.65 -24.59 -11.57
N LEU A 360 -4.64 -24.26 -12.37
CA LEU A 360 -4.78 -24.14 -13.81
C LEU A 360 -4.82 -25.56 -14.36
N PHE A 361 -5.97 -25.97 -14.87
CA PHE A 361 -6.05 -26.97 -15.91
C PHE A 361 -6.00 -26.25 -17.25
#